data_b1fb5335f2d3293c81ed69f668336f3a
#
_entry.id   b1fb5335f2d3293c81ed69f668336f3a
#
_cell.length_a   1.000
_cell.length_b   1.000
_cell.length_c   1.000
_cell.angle_alpha   90.00
_cell.angle_beta   90.00
_cell.angle_gamma   90.00
#
_symmetry.space_group_name_H-M   'P 1'
#
loop_
_entity.id
_entity.type
_entity.pdbx_description
1 polymer ?
#
loop_
_entity_poly.entity_id
_entity_poly.type
_entity_poly.pdbx_seq_one_letter_code
_entity_poly.pdbx_strand_id
1 'polypeptide(L)' 'MLDESVVGVIVDICARSFLVLSNEGRERKVTCDNSNQFMRILKVCNDQLPIELIKYDSIKA' A
#
# COMPACT_ATOMS: atom_id res chain seq x y z
N MET A 1 6.30 -12.75 -19.72
CA MET A 1 6.27 -11.78 -18.85
C MET A 1 5.32 -12.01 -17.77
N LEU A 2 5.66 -11.59 -16.67
CA LEU A 2 4.83 -11.84 -15.59
C LEU A 2 3.86 -10.83 -15.41
N ASP A 3 2.67 -11.14 -15.21
CA ASP A 3 1.66 -10.17 -15.01
C ASP A 3 1.18 -10.23 -13.60
N GLU A 4 2.10 -10.03 -12.72
CA GLU A 4 1.73 -10.00 -11.33
C GLU A 4 0.94 -8.74 -11.08
N SER A 5 -0.27 -8.89 -10.61
CA SER A 5 -1.13 -7.75 -10.36
C SER A 5 -1.30 -7.51 -8.88
N VAL A 6 -1.47 -6.26 -8.51
CA VAL A 6 -1.70 -5.92 -7.12
C VAL A 6 -3.18 -6.17 -6.81
N VAL A 7 -3.44 -6.98 -5.81
CA VAL A 7 -4.81 -7.27 -5.41
C VAL A 7 -5.18 -6.57 -4.11
N GLY A 8 -4.23 -5.92 -3.48
CA GLY A 8 -4.55 -5.16 -2.27
C GLY A 8 -3.35 -4.41 -1.75
N VAL A 9 -3.60 -3.34 -1.03
CA VAL A 9 -2.56 -2.56 -0.38
C VAL A 9 -3.06 -2.22 1.01
N ILE A 10 -2.26 -2.51 2.02
CA ILE A 10 -2.60 -2.16 3.38
C ILE A 10 -1.72 -0.99 3.79
N VAL A 11 -2.34 0.10 4.16
CA VAL A 11 -1.62 1.32 4.52
C VAL A 11 -1.52 1.41 6.03
N ASP A 12 -0.30 1.45 6.54
CA ASP A 12 -0.08 1.58 7.97
C ASP A 12 0.36 3.01 8.23
N ILE A 13 -0.54 3.83 8.68
CA ILE A 13 -0.26 5.23 8.89
C ILE A 13 0.73 5.46 10.02
N CYS A 14 0.63 4.68 11.06
CA CYS A 14 1.54 4.85 12.19
C CYS A 14 2.98 4.53 11.84
N ALA A 15 3.17 3.50 11.04
CA ALA A 15 4.52 3.11 10.65
C ALA A 15 4.96 3.75 9.35
N ARG A 16 4.07 4.50 8.72
CA ARG A 16 4.33 5.11 7.41
C ARG A 16 4.82 4.06 6.43
N SER A 17 4.10 2.97 6.35
CA SER A 17 4.49 1.90 5.44
C SER A 17 3.29 1.37 4.69
N PHE A 18 3.58 0.65 3.62
CA PHE A 18 2.55 0.05 2.79
C PHE A 18 2.89 -1.42 2.62
N LEU A 19 1.89 -2.27 2.71
CA LEU A 19 2.08 -3.68 2.43
C LEU A 19 1.31 -3.96 1.14
N VAL A 20 2.02 -4.30 0.10
CA VAL A 20 1.42 -4.55 -1.20
C VAL A 20 1.25 -6.05 -1.38
N LEU A 21 0.04 -6.45 -1.72
CA LEU A 21 -0.27 -7.87 -1.89
C LEU A 21 -0.52 -8.13 -3.37
N SER A 22 0.05 -9.20 -3.88
CA SER A 22 -0.13 -9.53 -5.28
C SER A 22 -1.01 -10.76 -5.45
N ASN A 23 -1.48 -10.95 -6.68
CA ASN A 23 -2.34 -12.10 -6.99
C ASN A 23 -1.58 -13.43 -6.94
N GLU A 24 -0.27 -13.38 -6.82
CA GLU A 24 0.52 -14.59 -6.69
C GLU A 24 0.87 -14.91 -5.26
N GLY A 25 0.26 -14.21 -4.33
CA GLY A 25 0.50 -14.47 -2.92
C GLY A 25 1.75 -13.83 -2.35
N ARG A 26 2.35 -12.91 -3.09
CA ARG A 26 3.54 -12.24 -2.60
C ARG A 26 3.18 -10.99 -1.85
N GLU A 27 4.01 -10.66 -0.88
CA GLU A 27 3.81 -9.46 -0.11
C GLU A 27 5.08 -8.63 -0.19
N ARG A 28 4.92 -7.34 -0.34
CA ARG A 28 6.06 -6.44 -0.37
C ARG A 28 5.78 -5.27 0.55
N LYS A 29 6.68 -5.03 1.48
CA LYS A 29 6.52 -3.94 2.41
C LYS A 29 7.38 -2.77 1.97
N VAL A 30 6.78 -1.60 1.90
CA VAL A 30 7.49 -0.38 1.53
C VAL A 30 7.41 0.56 2.73
N THR A 31 8.55 0.94 3.26
CA THR A 31 8.61 1.83 4.41
C THR A 31 9.08 3.18 3.95
N CYS A 32 8.41 4.22 4.39
CA CYS A 32 8.76 5.58 4.00
C CYS A 32 9.53 6.27 5.11
N ASP A 33 10.49 7.11 4.71
CA ASP A 33 11.33 7.78 5.69
C ASP A 33 10.67 9.01 6.28
N ASN A 34 9.78 9.64 5.54
CA ASN A 34 9.16 10.84 6.05
C ASN A 34 7.74 10.95 5.53
N SER A 35 7.00 11.91 6.05
CA SER A 35 5.61 12.08 5.72
C SER A 35 5.39 12.47 4.27
N ASN A 36 6.27 13.27 3.71
CA ASN A 36 6.12 13.69 2.32
C ASN A 36 6.19 12.50 1.37
N GLN A 37 7.14 11.61 1.62
CA GLN A 37 7.28 10.43 0.81
C GLN A 37 6.07 9.52 0.97
N PHE A 38 5.59 9.38 2.20
CA PHE A 38 4.43 8.56 2.48
C PHE A 38 3.21 9.10 1.72
N MET A 39 2.98 10.41 1.78
CA MET A 39 1.83 11.01 1.12
C MET A 39 1.91 10.90 -0.39
N ARG A 40 3.10 11.00 -0.95
CA ARG A 40 3.27 10.84 -2.37
C ARG A 40 2.89 9.45 -2.83
N ILE A 41 3.37 8.43 -2.14
CA ILE A 41 3.08 7.07 -2.52
C ILE A 41 1.60 6.77 -2.30
N LEU A 42 1.01 7.29 -1.24
CA LEU A 42 -0.39 7.10 -0.99
C LEU A 42 -1.23 7.69 -2.11
N LYS A 43 -0.84 8.86 -2.60
CA LYS A 43 -1.57 9.49 -3.67
C LYS A 43 -1.48 8.66 -4.96
N VAL A 44 -0.31 8.12 -5.25
CA VAL A 44 -0.14 7.28 -6.41
C VAL A 44 -1.02 6.03 -6.29
N CYS A 45 -1.09 5.44 -5.12
CA CYS A 45 -1.92 4.28 -4.91
C CYS A 45 -3.39 4.62 -5.14
N ASN A 46 -3.83 5.76 -4.64
CA ASN A 46 -5.21 6.17 -4.83
C ASN A 46 -5.55 6.45 -6.29
N ASP A 47 -4.57 6.94 -7.06
CA ASP A 47 -4.78 7.22 -8.47
C ASP A 47 -4.74 5.97 -9.32
N GLN A 48 -3.90 5.02 -8.97
CA GLN A 48 -3.67 3.85 -9.81
C GLN A 48 -4.55 2.65 -9.45
N LEU A 49 -5.04 2.60 -8.24
CA LEU A 49 -5.78 1.44 -7.76
C LEU A 49 -7.18 1.82 -7.32
N PRO A 50 -8.14 0.92 -7.49
CA PRO A 50 -9.50 1.18 -6.97
C PRO A 50 -9.44 1.27 -5.45
N ILE A 51 -10.27 2.11 -4.90
CA ILE A 51 -10.28 2.29 -3.45
C ILE A 51 -10.62 1.00 -2.73
N GLU A 52 -11.29 0.09 -3.40
CA GLU A 52 -11.64 -1.19 -2.79
C GLU A 52 -10.41 -2.02 -2.44
N LEU A 53 -9.31 -1.78 -3.13
CA LEU A 53 -8.10 -2.54 -2.88
C LEU A 53 -7.20 -1.90 -1.83
N ILE A 54 -7.52 -0.68 -1.41
CA ILE A 54 -6.69 0.03 -0.46
C ILE A 54 -7.34 -0.02 0.90
N LYS A 55 -6.65 -0.62 1.87
CA LYS A 55 -7.16 -0.71 3.20
C LYS A 55 -6.23 0.01 4.15
N TYR A 56 -6.81 0.64 5.15
CA TYR A 56 -6.02 1.38 6.13
C TYR A 56 -5.99 0.58 7.41
N ASP A 57 -4.79 0.29 7.87
CA ASP A 57 -4.63 -0.44 9.10
C ASP A 57 -4.49 0.59 10.20
N SER A 58 -5.61 1.07 10.69
CA SER A 58 -5.54 2.06 11.71
C SER A 58 -5.75 1.36 12.97
N ILE A 59 -4.91 1.05 13.59
CA ILE A 59 -4.96 0.35 14.70
C ILE A 59 -5.72 0.80 15.71
N LYS A 60 -6.19 0.86 15.85
CA LYS A 60 -6.82 1.24 16.75
C LYS A 60 -6.73 0.79 17.76
N ALA A 61 -6.60 0.91 17.86
CA ALA A 61 -6.51 0.50 18.87
C ALA A 61 -6.98 0.52 19.77
#